data_28908d978f0622b1bf040bdb95a72b60
#
_entry.id   28908d978f0622b1bf040bdb95a72b60
#
_cell.length_a   1.000
_cell.length_b   1.000
_cell.length_c   1.000
_cell.angle_alpha   90.00
_cell.angle_beta   90.00
_cell.angle_gamma   90.00
#
_symmetry.space_group_name_H-M   'P 1'
#
loop_
_entity.id
_entity.type
_entity.pdbx_description
1 polymer ?
#
loop_
_entity_poly.entity_id
_entity_poly.type
_entity_poly.pdbx_seq_one_letter_code
_entity_poly.pdbx_strand_id
1 'polypeptide(L)'
;MSKNLYMEKIGKKSKLASLNLSNLNINKKNSVLKKFNQYLKINEKLILSANKKDVSNAQTKKISDSMIDRLKLNSKKIVQIRNSIDKIIKFKDPTGKTLSAWKRPNGLIIKKVSIPIGVIGVIYESRPNVTSDVSALCFKSGNV
;
A
#
# COMPACT_ATOMS: atom_id res chain seq x y z
N MET A 1 -0.18 -15.02 -27.93
CA MET A 1 0.35 -14.34 -26.75
C MET A 1 0.71 -15.37 -25.69
N SER A 2 2.00 -15.52 -25.34
CA SER A 2 2.40 -16.41 -24.25
C SER A 2 1.85 -15.84 -22.92
N LYS A 3 1.05 -16.66 -22.23
CA LYS A 3 0.56 -16.29 -20.89
C LYS A 3 1.75 -16.15 -19.95
N ASN A 4 1.90 -14.99 -19.31
CA ASN A 4 2.91 -14.82 -18.27
C ASN A 4 2.43 -15.50 -16.98
N LEU A 5 2.79 -16.77 -16.80
CA LEU A 5 2.42 -17.60 -15.63
C LEU A 5 2.72 -16.93 -14.29
N TYR A 6 3.78 -16.11 -14.21
CA TYR A 6 4.14 -15.37 -13.02
C TYR A 6 3.07 -14.34 -12.67
N MET A 7 2.63 -13.53 -13.64
CA MET A 7 1.59 -12.51 -13.44
C MET A 7 0.23 -13.13 -13.13
N GLU A 8 -0.12 -14.26 -13.77
CA GLU A 8 -1.35 -15.00 -13.43
C GLU A 8 -1.34 -15.47 -11.98
N LYS A 9 -0.20 -16.01 -11.50
CA LYS A 9 -0.05 -16.46 -10.12
C LYS A 9 -0.19 -15.31 -9.13
N ILE A 10 0.43 -14.15 -9.42
CA ILE A 10 0.26 -12.93 -8.60
C ILE A 10 -1.20 -12.51 -8.59
N GLY A 11 -1.85 -12.39 -9.76
CA GLY A 11 -3.24 -11.97 -9.86
C GLY A 11 -4.20 -12.86 -9.07
N LYS A 12 -4.05 -14.20 -9.17
CA LYS A 12 -4.85 -15.15 -8.38
C LYS A 12 -4.64 -14.98 -6.87
N LYS A 13 -3.38 -14.86 -6.42
CA LYS A 13 -3.07 -14.61 -5.00
C LYS A 13 -3.64 -13.28 -4.50
N SER A 14 -3.48 -12.21 -5.28
CA SER A 14 -4.02 -10.89 -4.93
C SER A 14 -5.54 -10.91 -4.85
N LYS A 15 -6.22 -11.64 -5.77
CA LYS A 15 -7.68 -11.78 -5.72
C LYS A 15 -8.14 -12.48 -4.44
N LEU A 16 -7.51 -13.58 -4.05
CA LEU A 16 -7.82 -14.27 -2.79
C LEU A 16 -7.54 -13.39 -1.57
N ALA A 17 -6.40 -12.69 -1.57
CA ALA A 17 -6.06 -11.78 -0.50
C ALA A 17 -7.08 -10.62 -0.37
N SER A 18 -7.59 -10.09 -1.49
CA SER A 18 -8.58 -9.01 -1.48
C SER A 18 -9.90 -9.44 -0.83
N LEU A 19 -10.34 -10.69 -1.02
CA LEU A 19 -11.53 -11.24 -0.37
C LEU A 19 -11.35 -11.32 1.15
N ASN A 20 -10.18 -11.74 1.60
CA ASN A 20 -9.88 -11.80 3.04
C ASN A 20 -9.76 -10.40 3.65
N LEU A 21 -9.10 -9.48 2.94
CA LEU A 21 -8.87 -8.10 3.42
C LEU A 21 -10.18 -7.30 3.52
N SER A 22 -11.12 -7.52 2.62
CA SER A 22 -12.42 -6.83 2.64
C SER A 22 -13.23 -7.09 3.92
N ASN A 23 -12.99 -8.22 4.60
CA ASN A 23 -13.65 -8.60 5.85
C ASN A 23 -12.96 -8.07 7.11
N LEU A 24 -11.78 -7.42 6.97
CA LEU A 24 -11.07 -6.89 8.13
C LEU A 24 -11.67 -5.58 8.61
N ASN A 25 -11.90 -5.48 9.92
CA ASN A 25 -12.30 -4.23 10.54
C ASN A 25 -11.13 -3.24 10.64
N ILE A 26 -11.47 -1.96 10.87
CA ILE A 26 -10.49 -0.87 10.94
C ILE A 26 -9.45 -1.06 12.04
N ASN A 27 -9.81 -1.65 13.17
CA ASN A 27 -8.89 -1.88 14.29
C ASN A 27 -7.78 -2.86 13.90
N LYS A 28 -8.14 -3.93 13.18
CA LYS A 28 -7.17 -4.90 12.67
C LYS A 28 -6.25 -4.27 11.62
N LYS A 29 -6.83 -3.52 10.66
CA LYS A 29 -6.05 -2.77 9.66
C LYS A 29 -5.05 -1.83 10.33
N ASN A 30 -5.49 -1.03 11.30
CA ASN A 30 -4.63 -0.11 12.05
C ASN A 30 -3.54 -0.83 12.85
N SER A 31 -3.86 -1.98 13.47
CA SER A 31 -2.87 -2.79 14.18
C SER A 31 -1.75 -3.28 13.26
N VAL A 32 -2.09 -3.76 12.06
CA VAL A 32 -1.11 -4.19 11.05
C VAL A 32 -0.23 -3.02 10.61
N LEU A 33 -0.82 -1.85 10.30
CA LEU A 33 -0.06 -0.67 9.89
C LEU A 33 0.86 -0.16 11.01
N LYS A 34 0.44 -0.20 12.27
CA LYS A 34 1.30 0.11 13.42
C LYS A 34 2.51 -0.83 13.50
N LYS A 35 2.28 -2.14 13.34
CA LYS A 35 3.38 -3.12 13.27
C LYS A 35 4.30 -2.86 12.08
N PHE A 36 3.76 -2.56 10.91
CA PHE A 36 4.54 -2.19 9.73
C PHE A 36 5.45 -0.99 10.02
N ASN A 37 4.91 0.09 10.63
CA ASN A 37 5.71 1.25 11.06
C ASN A 37 6.83 0.86 12.05
N GLN A 38 6.54 -0.01 13.02
CA GLN A 38 7.54 -0.50 13.98
C GLN A 38 8.65 -1.30 13.27
N TYR A 39 8.30 -2.19 12.33
CA TYR A 39 9.27 -2.98 11.58
C TYR A 39 10.17 -2.11 10.69
N LEU A 40 9.67 -1.03 10.11
CA LEU A 40 10.51 -0.06 9.40
C LEU A 40 11.56 0.56 10.31
N LYS A 41 11.22 0.87 11.58
CA LYS A 41 12.17 1.37 12.57
C LYS A 41 13.21 0.32 12.95
N ILE A 42 12.76 -0.89 13.29
CA ILE A 42 13.64 -1.97 13.74
C ILE A 42 14.63 -2.38 12.64
N ASN A 43 14.17 -2.43 11.39
CA ASN A 43 14.97 -2.86 10.25
C ASN A 43 15.62 -1.71 9.47
N GLU A 44 15.66 -0.49 10.02
CA GLU A 44 16.21 0.68 9.31
C GLU A 44 17.62 0.44 8.77
N LYS A 45 18.53 -0.11 9.60
CA LYS A 45 19.90 -0.41 9.19
C LYS A 45 19.95 -1.38 8.00
N LEU A 46 19.11 -2.41 8.03
CA LEU A 46 19.02 -3.40 6.95
C LEU A 46 18.50 -2.77 5.65
N ILE A 47 17.44 -1.96 5.75
CA ILE A 47 16.86 -1.23 4.61
C ILE A 47 17.88 -0.29 3.98
N LEU A 48 18.58 0.50 4.80
CA LEU A 48 19.60 1.43 4.31
C LEU A 48 20.81 0.71 3.68
N SER A 49 21.20 -0.45 4.24
CA SER A 49 22.26 -1.27 3.66
C SER A 49 21.86 -1.85 2.29
N ALA A 50 20.65 -2.36 2.15
CA ALA A 50 20.10 -2.82 0.88
C ALA A 50 20.03 -1.67 -0.15
N ASN A 51 19.53 -0.50 0.27
CA ASN A 51 19.44 0.66 -0.61
C ASN A 51 20.81 1.16 -1.10
N LYS A 52 21.87 1.07 -0.28
CA LYS A 52 23.23 1.37 -0.73
C LYS A 52 23.66 0.49 -1.89
N LYS A 53 23.33 -0.82 -1.85
CA LYS A 53 23.61 -1.75 -2.96
C LYS A 53 22.83 -1.36 -4.21
N ASP A 54 21.55 -1.00 -4.06
CA ASP A 54 20.70 -0.57 -5.18
C ASP A 54 21.25 0.68 -5.84
N VAL A 55 21.70 1.68 -5.07
CA VAL A 55 22.32 2.91 -5.55
C VAL A 55 23.62 2.60 -6.28
N SER A 56 24.49 1.74 -5.73
CA SER A 56 25.73 1.33 -6.40
C SER A 56 25.44 0.63 -7.74
N ASN A 57 24.47 -0.27 -7.78
CA ASN A 57 24.06 -0.95 -9.01
C ASN A 57 23.49 0.04 -10.04
N ALA A 58 22.73 1.04 -9.60
CA ALA A 58 22.18 2.08 -10.47
C ALA A 58 23.29 2.93 -11.09
N GLN A 59 24.32 3.28 -10.31
CA GLN A 59 25.50 4.01 -10.79
C GLN A 59 26.27 3.19 -11.85
N THR A 60 26.50 1.91 -11.58
CA THR A 60 27.17 1.01 -12.54
C THR A 60 26.38 0.90 -13.86
N LYS A 61 25.05 0.94 -13.79
CA LYS A 61 24.18 0.93 -14.97
C LYS A 61 24.02 2.30 -15.63
N LYS A 62 24.76 3.32 -15.19
CA LYS A 62 24.71 4.69 -15.71
C LYS A 62 23.31 5.29 -15.74
N ILE A 63 22.50 4.99 -14.72
CA ILE A 63 21.18 5.61 -14.55
C ILE A 63 21.38 7.10 -14.22
N SER A 64 20.47 7.97 -14.67
CA SER A 64 20.61 9.42 -14.48
C SER A 64 20.68 9.81 -13.00
N ASP A 65 21.43 10.86 -12.69
CA ASP A 65 21.61 11.35 -11.31
C ASP A 65 20.28 11.70 -10.64
N SER A 66 19.35 12.27 -11.41
CA SER A 66 17.99 12.58 -10.92
C SER A 66 17.23 11.32 -10.44
N MET A 67 17.38 10.18 -11.12
CA MET A 67 16.78 8.92 -10.70
C MET A 67 17.52 8.32 -9.51
N ILE A 68 18.84 8.44 -9.48
CA ILE A 68 19.66 8.00 -8.34
C ILE A 68 19.29 8.79 -7.08
N ASP A 69 19.08 10.10 -7.16
CA ASP A 69 18.67 10.90 -6.00
C ASP A 69 17.28 10.54 -5.47
N ARG A 70 16.36 10.17 -6.36
CA ARG A 70 15.06 9.62 -5.96
C ARG A 70 15.17 8.27 -5.29
N LEU A 71 16.11 7.42 -5.75
CA LEU A 71 16.35 6.08 -5.22
C LEU A 71 17.00 6.11 -3.83
N LYS A 72 17.87 7.10 -3.55
CA LYS A 72 18.60 7.18 -2.28
C LYS A 72 17.69 7.33 -1.08
N LEU A 73 17.87 6.44 -0.09
CA LEU A 73 17.29 6.53 1.24
C LEU A 73 18.34 6.96 2.27
N ASN A 74 17.86 7.63 3.30
CA ASN A 74 18.59 7.95 4.52
C ASN A 74 17.64 7.88 5.72
N SER A 75 18.16 7.97 6.94
CA SER A 75 17.34 7.91 8.16
C SER A 75 16.23 8.96 8.17
N LYS A 76 16.47 10.17 7.67
CA LYS A 76 15.46 11.22 7.58
C LYS A 76 14.29 10.81 6.67
N LYS A 77 14.59 10.20 5.50
CA LYS A 77 13.55 9.69 4.59
C LYS A 77 12.79 8.51 5.21
N ILE A 78 13.45 7.61 5.95
CA ILE A 78 12.77 6.53 6.69
C ILE A 78 11.80 7.10 7.73
N VAL A 79 12.20 8.12 8.49
CA VAL A 79 11.31 8.82 9.43
C VAL A 79 10.12 9.45 8.69
N GLN A 80 10.32 10.06 7.53
CA GLN A 80 9.24 10.63 6.72
C GLN A 80 8.23 9.56 6.27
N ILE A 81 8.71 8.40 5.80
CA ILE A 81 7.86 7.25 5.44
C ILE A 81 7.04 6.80 6.64
N ARG A 82 7.65 6.66 7.80
CA ARG A 82 6.95 6.27 9.04
C ARG A 82 5.88 7.29 9.44
N ASN A 83 6.18 8.57 9.34
CA ASN A 83 5.21 9.65 9.61
C ASN A 83 4.03 9.62 8.61
N SER A 84 4.28 9.27 7.34
CA SER A 84 3.20 9.06 6.34
C SER A 84 2.30 7.90 6.74
N ILE A 85 2.86 6.77 7.18
CA ILE A 85 2.08 5.63 7.67
C ILE A 85 1.24 6.02 8.90
N ASP A 86 1.80 6.79 9.85
CA ASP A 86 1.06 7.26 11.02
C ASP A 86 -0.11 8.19 10.64
N LYS A 87 0.03 9.01 9.59
CA LYS A 87 -1.08 9.80 9.05
C LYS A 87 -2.15 8.89 8.44
N ILE A 88 -1.76 7.87 7.67
CA ILE A 88 -2.68 6.91 7.07
C ILE A 88 -3.47 6.14 8.14
N ILE A 89 -2.82 5.76 9.25
CA ILE A 89 -3.50 5.10 10.38
C ILE A 89 -4.63 5.97 10.93
N LYS A 90 -4.45 7.29 10.99
CA LYS A 90 -5.44 8.24 11.51
C LYS A 90 -6.63 8.47 10.57
N PHE A 91 -6.53 8.09 9.28
CA PHE A 91 -7.66 8.24 8.36
C PHE A 91 -8.84 7.38 8.82
N LYS A 92 -10.05 7.93 8.67
CA LYS A 92 -11.28 7.16 8.83
C LYS A 92 -11.33 6.04 7.81
N ASP A 93 -11.95 4.92 8.18
CA ASP A 93 -12.13 3.82 7.20
C ASP A 93 -12.96 4.33 6.01
N PRO A 94 -12.44 4.25 4.79
CA PRO A 94 -13.19 4.67 3.61
C PRO A 94 -14.24 3.64 3.19
N THR A 95 -14.17 2.41 3.71
CA THR A 95 -15.06 1.30 3.34
C THR A 95 -16.23 1.15 4.32
N GLY A 96 -17.33 0.60 3.84
CA GLY A 96 -18.52 0.35 4.66
C GLY A 96 -19.35 1.59 5.01
N LYS A 97 -19.02 2.76 4.44
CA LYS A 97 -19.77 3.99 4.69
C LYS A 97 -21.06 4.02 3.88
N THR A 98 -22.19 4.32 4.52
CA THR A 98 -23.41 4.66 3.79
C THR A 98 -23.27 6.05 3.18
N LEU A 99 -23.21 6.11 1.86
CA LEU A 99 -23.09 7.35 1.09
C LEU A 99 -24.44 8.02 0.89
N SER A 100 -25.50 7.22 0.72
CA SER A 100 -26.90 7.66 0.67
C SER A 100 -27.82 6.52 1.09
N ALA A 101 -29.01 6.84 1.58
CA ALA A 101 -30.04 5.87 1.92
C ALA A 101 -31.41 6.46 1.59
N TRP A 102 -32.33 5.63 1.11
CA TRP A 102 -33.71 6.05 0.84
C TRP A 102 -34.67 4.88 1.05
N LYS A 103 -35.90 5.23 1.40
CA LYS A 103 -37.00 4.26 1.60
C LYS A 103 -37.91 4.28 0.37
N ARG A 104 -38.29 3.11 -0.09
CA ARG A 104 -39.29 2.94 -1.17
C ARG A 104 -40.70 2.90 -0.59
N PRO A 105 -41.77 3.13 -1.42
CA PRO A 105 -43.16 3.07 -0.94
C PRO A 105 -43.55 1.71 -0.33
N ASN A 106 -42.96 0.61 -0.76
CA ASN A 106 -43.15 -0.73 -0.25
C ASN A 106 -42.42 -1.02 1.07
N GLY A 107 -41.77 0.01 1.69
CA GLY A 107 -41.02 -0.12 2.95
C GLY A 107 -39.56 -0.54 2.81
N LEU A 108 -39.08 -0.94 1.62
CA LEU A 108 -37.67 -1.34 1.38
C LEU A 108 -36.73 -0.18 1.61
N ILE A 109 -35.69 -0.40 2.42
CA ILE A 109 -34.61 0.57 2.64
C ILE A 109 -33.41 0.20 1.74
N ILE A 110 -33.07 1.09 0.83
CA ILE A 110 -31.91 0.94 -0.06
C ILE A 110 -30.78 1.82 0.46
N LYS A 111 -29.55 1.26 0.55
CA LYS A 111 -28.36 1.99 0.96
C LYS A 111 -27.27 1.87 -0.12
N LYS A 112 -26.67 3.00 -0.49
CA LYS A 112 -25.44 3.04 -1.30
C LYS A 112 -24.27 3.02 -0.32
N VAL A 113 -23.43 1.96 -0.39
CA VAL A 113 -22.32 1.73 0.55
C VAL A 113 -21.01 1.73 -0.22
N SER A 114 -19.95 2.35 0.35
CA SER A 114 -18.60 2.30 -0.23
C SER A 114 -17.97 0.92 0.00
N ILE A 115 -17.34 0.38 -1.05
CA ILE A 115 -16.63 -0.91 -1.02
C ILE A 115 -15.21 -0.73 -1.57
N PRO A 116 -14.25 -1.62 -1.24
CA PRO A 116 -12.93 -1.63 -1.87
C PRO A 116 -13.03 -1.90 -3.38
N ILE A 117 -12.08 -1.39 -4.15
CA ILE A 117 -11.94 -1.69 -5.57
C ILE A 117 -11.54 -3.16 -5.77
N GLY A 118 -10.68 -3.67 -4.88
CA GLY A 118 -10.20 -5.05 -4.87
C GLY A 118 -8.69 -5.13 -5.10
N VAL A 119 -8.26 -5.45 -6.31
CA VAL A 119 -6.84 -5.53 -6.68
C VAL A 119 -6.44 -4.28 -7.47
N ILE A 120 -5.36 -3.62 -7.05
CA ILE A 120 -4.83 -2.42 -7.68
C ILE A 120 -3.40 -2.69 -8.16
N GLY A 121 -3.17 -2.57 -9.47
CA GLY A 121 -1.83 -2.60 -10.05
C GLY A 121 -1.21 -1.21 -10.04
N VAL A 122 0.01 -1.07 -9.51
CA VAL A 122 0.74 0.19 -9.48
C VAL A 122 2.10 0.02 -10.14
N ILE A 123 2.40 0.89 -11.10
CA ILE A 123 3.69 0.92 -11.80
C ILE A 123 4.42 2.19 -11.37
N TYR A 124 5.63 2.05 -10.85
CA TYR A 124 6.45 3.17 -10.42
C TYR A 124 7.94 2.86 -10.58
N GLU A 125 8.79 3.87 -10.54
CA GLU A 125 10.22 3.77 -10.78
C GLU A 125 11.02 4.58 -9.77
N SER A 126 12.15 4.01 -9.32
CA SER A 126 13.18 4.69 -8.50
C SER A 126 12.66 5.46 -7.27
N ARG A 127 11.59 4.98 -6.63
CA ARG A 127 10.95 5.66 -5.48
C ARG A 127 10.64 4.68 -4.35
N PRO A 128 11.59 4.38 -3.47
CA PRO A 128 11.38 3.41 -2.39
C PRO A 128 10.22 3.75 -1.44
N ASN A 129 9.95 5.05 -1.20
CA ASN A 129 8.83 5.50 -0.39
C ASN A 129 7.48 5.13 -1.00
N VAL A 130 7.36 5.09 -2.34
CA VAL A 130 6.10 4.73 -3.02
C VAL A 130 5.66 3.32 -2.66
N THR A 131 6.61 2.38 -2.51
CA THR A 131 6.31 1.01 -2.07
C THR A 131 5.54 0.99 -0.75
N SER A 132 6.00 1.74 0.25
CA SER A 132 5.37 1.78 1.57
C SER A 132 4.08 2.60 1.59
N ASP A 133 4.06 3.75 0.91
CA ASP A 133 2.91 4.64 0.89
C ASP A 133 1.72 3.99 0.19
N VAL A 134 1.95 3.41 -1.01
CA VAL A 134 0.90 2.73 -1.78
C VAL A 134 0.40 1.49 -1.05
N SER A 135 1.31 0.66 -0.53
CA SER A 135 0.92 -0.53 0.23
C SER A 135 0.07 -0.18 1.45
N ALA A 136 0.45 0.87 2.20
CA ALA A 136 -0.31 1.32 3.37
C ALA A 136 -1.68 1.88 3.00
N LEU A 137 -1.78 2.68 1.92
CA LEU A 137 -3.04 3.26 1.44
C LEU A 137 -3.99 2.18 0.90
N CYS A 138 -3.48 1.25 0.07
CA CYS A 138 -4.27 0.14 -0.45
C CYS A 138 -4.79 -0.72 0.70
N PHE A 139 -3.91 -1.14 1.61
CA PHE A 139 -4.29 -1.96 2.77
C PHE A 139 -5.32 -1.25 3.66
N LYS A 140 -5.13 0.05 3.97
CA LYS A 140 -6.07 0.85 4.76
C LYS A 140 -7.46 0.90 4.12
N SER A 141 -7.52 1.04 2.81
CA SER A 141 -8.78 1.10 2.04
C SER A 141 -9.35 -0.26 1.65
N GLY A 142 -8.77 -1.36 2.15
CA GLY A 142 -9.25 -2.71 1.88
C GLY A 142 -8.89 -3.25 0.50
N ASN A 143 -7.91 -2.62 -0.18
CA ASN A 143 -7.41 -3.03 -1.49
C ASN A 143 -6.06 -3.79 -1.36
N VAL A 144 -5.78 -4.63 -2.33
CA VAL A 144 -4.53 -5.39 -2.47
C VAL A 144 -3.82 -4.95 -3.73
#